data_12fb703f5799b95189280b8166ed7286
#
_entry.id   12fb703f5799b95189280b8166ed7286
#
_cell.length_a   1.000
_cell.length_b   1.000
_cell.length_c   1.000
_cell.angle_alpha   90.00
_cell.angle_beta   90.00
_cell.angle_gamma   90.00
#
_symmetry.space_group_name_H-M   'P 1'
#
loop_
_entity.id
_entity.type
_entity.pdbx_description
1 polymer ?
#
loop_
_entity_poly.entity_id
_entity_poly.type
_entity_poly.pdbx_seq_one_letter_code
_entity_poly.pdbx_strand_id
1 'polypeptide(L)'
;FVRDCIRILSDGCDGKNALKVSVVDERSEIAACYLGVAQNDIGNSSDVLDNCPKSLGMRMLLRSMSPDVIAVDELGGESDIEALNQLVSCGIRILGSVHGTNADDLRRKILPHAIERFVFIDHDEKGVRRYSIYDEAYRLLYSTVCGIGADKRLQQKKKGRYSDAV
;
A
#
# COMPACT_ATOMS: atom_id res chain seq x y z
N PHE A 1 -6.19 3.73 -6.02
CA PHE A 1 -6.06 3.20 -4.64
C PHE A 1 -4.65 3.38 -4.09
N VAL A 2 -3.59 2.77 -4.70
CA VAL A 2 -2.19 2.90 -4.20
C VAL A 2 -1.77 4.36 -4.10
N ARG A 3 -2.02 5.18 -5.13
CA ARG A 3 -1.76 6.62 -5.14
C ARG A 3 -2.43 7.37 -3.99
N ASP A 4 -3.72 7.09 -3.73
CA ASP A 4 -4.43 7.73 -2.61
C ASP A 4 -3.85 7.33 -1.26
N CYS A 5 -3.43 6.06 -1.11
CA CYS A 5 -2.72 5.61 0.09
C CYS A 5 -1.39 6.36 0.27
N ILE A 6 -0.61 6.53 -0.79
CA ILE A 6 0.64 7.30 -0.78
C ILE A 6 0.36 8.73 -0.32
N ARG A 7 -0.60 9.41 -0.95
CA ARG A 7 -0.98 10.78 -0.61
C ARG A 7 -1.39 10.91 0.86
N ILE A 8 -2.26 10.02 1.33
CA ILE A 8 -2.76 10.05 2.72
C ILE A 8 -1.62 9.80 3.73
N LEU A 9 -0.72 8.88 3.44
CA LEU A 9 0.45 8.62 4.29
C LEU A 9 1.41 9.81 4.29
N SER A 10 1.64 10.41 3.12
CA SER A 10 2.55 11.52 2.91
C SER A 10 2.05 12.85 3.52
N ASP A 11 0.73 13.08 3.52
CA ASP A 11 0.15 14.28 4.11
C ASP A 11 -0.19 14.11 5.60
N GLY A 12 -0.31 12.86 6.05
CA GLY A 12 -0.90 12.53 7.34
C GLY A 12 -2.42 12.60 7.33
N CYS A 13 -3.07 11.94 8.28
CA CYS A 13 -4.52 11.95 8.41
C CYS A 13 -4.96 11.67 9.85
N ASP A 14 -6.16 12.14 10.22
CA ASP A 14 -6.82 11.84 11.49
C ASP A 14 -5.92 12.05 12.73
N GLY A 15 -5.15 13.13 12.74
CA GLY A 15 -4.23 13.47 13.83
C GLY A 15 -2.92 12.66 13.84
N LYS A 16 -2.67 11.87 12.81
CA LYS A 16 -1.37 11.19 12.60
C LYS A 16 -0.45 12.07 11.76
N ASN A 17 0.82 12.08 12.14
CA ASN A 17 1.85 12.81 11.42
C ASN A 17 2.04 12.26 10.00
N ALA A 18 2.47 13.14 9.10
CA ALA A 18 2.95 12.79 7.78
C ALA A 18 4.14 11.82 7.88
N LEU A 19 4.18 10.84 6.99
CA LEU A 19 5.30 9.93 6.82
C LEU A 19 6.09 10.30 5.57
N LYS A 20 7.39 10.06 5.61
CA LYS A 20 8.23 10.18 4.44
C LYS A 20 8.02 8.96 3.53
N VAL A 21 7.37 9.18 2.39
CA VAL A 21 7.06 8.13 1.43
C VAL A 21 7.98 8.23 0.22
N SER A 22 8.77 7.21 -0.05
CA SER A 22 9.55 7.14 -1.28
C SER A 22 8.88 6.18 -2.27
N VAL A 23 8.64 6.63 -3.48
CA VAL A 23 7.91 5.91 -4.52
C VAL A 23 8.89 5.41 -5.57
N VAL A 24 8.85 4.12 -5.88
CA VAL A 24 9.48 3.56 -7.08
C VAL A 24 8.40 3.37 -8.13
N ASP A 25 8.46 4.18 -9.18
CA ASP A 25 7.46 4.23 -10.24
C ASP A 25 8.10 3.81 -11.58
N GLU A 26 8.16 2.50 -11.83
CA GLU A 26 8.87 1.95 -12.98
C GLU A 26 8.26 2.38 -14.32
N ARG A 27 6.93 2.56 -14.35
CA ARG A 27 6.18 2.86 -15.57
C ARG A 27 5.51 4.23 -15.56
N SER A 28 5.84 5.09 -14.61
CA SER A 28 5.17 6.38 -14.41
C SER A 28 3.65 6.27 -14.23
N GLU A 29 3.17 5.19 -13.63
CA GLU A 29 1.72 4.93 -13.45
C GLU A 29 1.18 5.51 -12.14
N ILE A 30 2.04 5.70 -11.14
CA ILE A 30 1.67 6.27 -9.84
C ILE A 30 1.71 7.80 -9.92
N ALA A 31 2.88 8.36 -10.14
CA ALA A 31 3.12 9.80 -10.11
C ALA A 31 2.92 10.47 -11.47
N ALA A 32 2.95 9.71 -12.57
CA ALA A 32 2.87 10.22 -13.95
C ALA A 32 3.87 11.34 -14.19
N CYS A 33 5.13 11.13 -13.85
CA CYS A 33 6.16 12.16 -13.94
C CYS A 33 6.37 12.67 -15.37
N TYR A 34 6.45 13.99 -15.50
CA TYR A 34 6.84 14.67 -16.73
C TYR A 34 7.99 15.63 -16.44
N LEU A 35 9.10 15.46 -17.13
CA LEU A 35 10.34 16.23 -16.90
C LEU A 35 10.77 16.26 -15.44
N GLY A 36 10.62 15.12 -14.73
CA GLY A 36 10.99 15.00 -13.32
C GLY A 36 9.97 15.58 -12.32
N VAL A 37 8.82 16.03 -12.79
CA VAL A 37 7.75 16.59 -11.93
C VAL A 37 6.56 15.66 -11.94
N ALA A 38 6.12 15.23 -10.75
CA ALA A 38 4.90 14.44 -10.58
C ALA A 38 3.68 15.23 -11.05
N GLN A 39 2.86 14.64 -11.91
CA GLN A 39 1.62 15.24 -12.41
C GLN A 39 0.41 14.83 -11.59
N ASN A 40 0.51 13.71 -10.89
CA ASN A 40 -0.52 13.26 -9.96
C ASN A 40 -0.20 13.75 -8.55
N ASP A 41 -1.26 13.99 -7.77
CA ASP A 41 -1.13 14.30 -6.36
C ASP A 41 -0.74 13.05 -5.57
N ILE A 42 0.46 13.04 -5.03
CA ILE A 42 1.05 11.98 -4.21
C ILE A 42 1.37 12.44 -2.78
N GLY A 43 0.94 13.65 -2.42
CA GLY A 43 1.16 14.28 -1.13
C GLY A 43 2.51 14.98 -0.99
N ASN A 44 2.65 15.75 0.10
CA ASN A 44 3.73 16.73 0.27
C ASN A 44 5.05 16.12 0.76
N SER A 45 5.01 14.95 1.40
CA SER A 45 6.20 14.28 1.97
C SER A 45 6.58 13.03 1.17
N SER A 46 6.36 13.07 -0.16
CA SER A 46 6.73 11.98 -1.05
C SER A 46 7.83 12.38 -2.03
N ASP A 47 8.76 11.44 -2.25
CA ASP A 47 9.80 11.50 -3.26
C ASP A 47 9.55 10.41 -4.31
N VAL A 48 9.81 10.66 -5.58
CA VAL A 48 9.60 9.70 -6.67
C VAL A 48 10.91 9.37 -7.36
N LEU A 49 11.17 8.08 -7.49
CA LEU A 49 12.18 7.54 -8.40
C LEU A 49 11.44 6.97 -9.61
N ASP A 50 11.38 7.79 -10.66
CA ASP A 50 10.66 7.53 -11.91
C ASP A 50 11.52 6.77 -12.92
N ASN A 51 10.89 5.94 -13.75
CA ASN A 51 11.57 5.15 -14.80
C ASN A 51 12.72 4.26 -14.27
N CYS A 52 12.58 3.72 -13.07
CA CYS A 52 13.61 2.88 -12.46
C CYS A 52 13.06 1.48 -12.19
N PRO A 53 13.79 0.40 -12.55
CA PRO A 53 13.41 -0.95 -12.21
C PRO A 53 13.19 -1.10 -10.70
N LYS A 54 12.09 -1.76 -10.31
CA LYS A 54 11.63 -1.82 -8.90
C LYS A 54 12.69 -2.30 -7.93
N SER A 55 13.30 -3.44 -8.20
CA SER A 55 14.32 -4.03 -7.32
C SER A 55 15.53 -3.13 -7.13
N LEU A 56 15.93 -2.41 -8.19
CA LEU A 56 17.04 -1.43 -8.13
C LEU A 56 16.60 -0.20 -7.34
N GLY A 57 15.44 0.37 -7.68
CA GLY A 57 14.89 1.56 -7.04
C GLY A 57 14.70 1.37 -5.54
N MET A 58 14.14 0.25 -5.11
CA MET A 58 13.98 -0.09 -3.69
C MET A 58 15.32 -0.06 -2.93
N ARG A 59 16.37 -0.69 -3.50
CA ARG A 59 17.71 -0.68 -2.88
C ARG A 59 18.36 0.71 -2.85
N MET A 60 18.12 1.52 -3.89
CA MET A 60 18.64 2.89 -3.94
C MET A 60 17.98 3.77 -2.88
N LEU A 61 16.66 3.73 -2.78
CA LEU A 61 15.89 4.53 -1.82
C LEU A 61 16.21 4.17 -0.36
N LEU A 62 16.42 2.90 -0.08
CA LEU A 62 16.85 2.45 1.25
C LEU A 62 18.14 3.16 1.71
N ARG A 63 19.09 3.35 0.80
CA ARG A 63 20.42 3.91 1.14
C ARG A 63 20.47 5.43 1.11
N SER A 64 19.62 6.07 0.30
CA SER A 64 19.74 7.50 0.00
C SER A 64 18.72 8.37 0.72
N MET A 65 17.51 7.87 0.94
CA MET A 65 16.39 8.71 1.34
C MET A 65 15.91 8.50 2.78
N SER A 66 16.29 7.39 3.42
CA SER A 66 15.81 7.03 4.77
C SER A 66 14.28 7.18 4.91
N PRO A 67 13.49 6.50 4.07
CA PRO A 67 12.03 6.63 4.09
C PRO A 67 11.41 5.90 5.28
N ASP A 68 10.23 6.35 5.71
CA ASP A 68 9.37 5.60 6.62
C ASP A 68 8.62 4.50 5.88
N VAL A 69 8.26 4.77 4.62
CA VAL A 69 7.52 3.87 3.73
C VAL A 69 8.13 3.91 2.34
N ILE A 70 8.32 2.75 1.73
CA ILE A 70 8.58 2.64 0.29
C ILE A 70 7.32 2.14 -0.39
N ALA A 71 6.84 2.89 -1.37
CA ALA A 71 5.71 2.52 -2.21
C ALA A 71 6.20 2.05 -3.58
N VAL A 72 5.64 0.94 -4.05
CA VAL A 72 5.94 0.37 -5.37
C VAL A 72 4.65 -0.03 -6.08
N ASP A 73 4.65 0.06 -7.40
CA ASP A 73 3.61 -0.56 -8.20
C ASP A 73 3.82 -2.09 -8.26
N GLU A 74 3.06 -2.77 -9.02
CA GLU A 74 3.01 -4.22 -9.26
C GLU A 74 4.31 -5.02 -9.00
N LEU A 75 4.40 -5.63 -7.82
CA LEU A 75 5.48 -6.56 -7.47
C LEU A 75 5.27 -7.89 -8.20
N GLY A 76 6.26 -8.41 -8.91
CA GLY A 76 6.07 -9.61 -9.73
C GLY A 76 7.26 -10.58 -9.79
N GLY A 77 8.47 -10.09 -9.85
CA GLY A 77 9.67 -10.89 -10.05
C GLY A 77 10.33 -11.37 -8.75
N GLU A 78 11.17 -12.39 -8.84
CA GLU A 78 11.98 -12.85 -7.69
C GLU A 78 12.88 -11.74 -7.14
N SER A 79 13.48 -10.95 -8.05
CA SER A 79 14.32 -9.82 -7.66
C SER A 79 13.58 -8.74 -6.87
N ASP A 80 12.29 -8.54 -7.15
CA ASP A 80 11.45 -7.59 -6.42
C ASP A 80 11.18 -8.11 -5.01
N ILE A 81 10.90 -9.40 -4.89
CA ILE A 81 10.66 -10.05 -3.60
C ILE A 81 11.93 -10.07 -2.73
N GLU A 82 13.10 -10.32 -3.33
CA GLU A 82 14.38 -10.20 -2.61
C GLU A 82 14.60 -8.78 -2.08
N ALA A 83 14.40 -7.76 -2.94
CA ALA A 83 14.55 -6.37 -2.53
C ALA A 83 13.55 -6.00 -1.43
N LEU A 84 12.28 -6.41 -1.55
CA LEU A 84 11.27 -6.23 -0.53
C LEU A 84 11.69 -6.83 0.82
N ASN A 85 12.14 -8.09 0.81
CA ASN A 85 12.56 -8.77 2.02
C ASN A 85 13.76 -8.07 2.68
N GLN A 86 14.67 -7.51 1.89
CA GLN A 86 15.79 -6.71 2.38
C GLN A 86 15.30 -5.43 3.07
N LEU A 87 14.33 -4.70 2.47
CA LEU A 87 13.75 -3.50 3.06
C LEU A 87 13.07 -3.78 4.39
N VAL A 88 12.24 -4.83 4.44
CA VAL A 88 11.55 -5.25 5.66
C VAL A 88 12.54 -5.61 6.76
N SER A 89 13.62 -6.31 6.43
CA SER A 89 14.69 -6.64 7.39
C SER A 89 15.40 -5.39 7.94
N CYS A 90 15.35 -4.28 7.21
CA CYS A 90 15.86 -2.98 7.66
C CYS A 90 14.79 -2.13 8.40
N GLY A 91 13.60 -2.66 8.65
CA GLY A 91 12.53 -1.98 9.35
C GLY A 91 11.72 -0.99 8.51
N ILE A 92 11.88 -0.99 7.19
CA ILE A 92 11.11 -0.13 6.27
C ILE A 92 9.74 -0.76 6.01
N ARG A 93 8.69 0.06 6.08
CA ARG A 93 7.34 -0.36 5.70
C ARG A 93 7.18 -0.34 4.20
N ILE A 94 6.39 -1.25 3.67
CA ILE A 94 6.14 -1.37 2.24
C ILE A 94 4.65 -1.15 1.95
N LEU A 95 4.38 -0.35 0.94
CA LEU A 95 3.08 -0.24 0.29
C LEU A 95 3.25 -0.71 -1.15
N GLY A 96 2.62 -1.80 -1.53
CA GLY A 96 2.74 -2.34 -2.88
C GLY A 96 1.45 -2.96 -3.37
N SER A 97 1.36 -3.18 -4.68
CA SER A 97 0.33 -3.99 -5.29
C SER A 97 0.91 -5.25 -5.91
N VAL A 98 0.11 -6.26 -6.00
CA VAL A 98 0.48 -7.56 -6.59
C VAL A 98 -0.72 -8.07 -7.37
N HIS A 99 -0.49 -8.51 -8.59
CA HIS A 99 -1.46 -9.34 -9.29
C HIS A 99 -1.35 -10.77 -8.79
N GLY A 100 -2.43 -11.32 -8.30
CA GLY A 100 -2.46 -12.69 -7.80
C GLY A 100 -3.87 -13.26 -7.80
N THR A 101 -3.96 -14.54 -8.06
CA THR A 101 -5.22 -15.28 -8.00
C THR A 101 -5.57 -15.72 -6.58
N ASN A 102 -4.59 -15.74 -5.69
CA ASN A 102 -4.83 -16.08 -4.28
C ASN A 102 -3.73 -15.59 -3.33
N ALA A 103 -4.12 -15.45 -2.08
CA ALA A 103 -3.28 -15.01 -0.98
C ALA A 103 -2.15 -15.98 -0.61
N ASP A 104 -2.31 -17.27 -0.92
CA ASP A 104 -1.33 -18.30 -0.54
C ASP A 104 -0.06 -18.22 -1.39
N ASP A 105 -0.16 -17.70 -2.60
CA ASP A 105 0.98 -17.47 -3.49
C ASP A 105 1.91 -16.38 -2.95
N LEU A 106 1.31 -15.32 -2.40
CA LEU A 106 2.04 -14.24 -1.74
C LEU A 106 2.74 -14.71 -0.46
N ARG A 107 2.07 -15.53 0.34
CA ARG A 107 2.63 -16.07 1.59
C ARG A 107 3.91 -16.86 1.39
N ARG A 108 4.04 -17.56 0.25
CA ARG A 108 5.21 -18.38 -0.04
C ARG A 108 6.43 -17.58 -0.45
N LYS A 109 6.20 -16.40 -1.02
CA LYS A 109 7.25 -15.55 -1.61
C LYS A 109 7.78 -14.48 -0.66
N ILE A 110 6.95 -14.02 0.27
CA ILE A 110 7.28 -12.92 1.17
C ILE A 110 7.59 -13.45 2.57
N LEU A 111 8.55 -12.85 3.25
CA LEU A 111 8.92 -13.22 4.62
C LEU A 111 7.68 -13.20 5.54
N PRO A 112 7.55 -14.17 6.46
CA PRO A 112 6.56 -14.11 7.52
C PRO A 112 6.66 -12.77 8.26
N HIS A 113 5.52 -12.15 8.56
CA HIS A 113 5.41 -10.85 9.22
C HIS A 113 5.88 -9.62 8.39
N ALA A 114 6.26 -9.81 7.13
CA ALA A 114 6.61 -8.68 6.24
C ALA A 114 5.39 -7.84 5.85
N ILE A 115 4.20 -8.41 5.91
CA ILE A 115 2.95 -7.75 5.53
C ILE A 115 1.98 -7.76 6.72
N GLU A 116 1.65 -6.58 7.19
CA GLU A 116 0.70 -6.39 8.29
C GLU A 116 -0.76 -6.41 7.83
N ARG A 117 -1.01 -6.00 6.59
CA ARG A 117 -2.37 -5.85 6.04
C ARG A 117 -2.43 -6.24 4.58
N PHE A 118 -3.46 -6.99 4.23
CA PHE A 118 -3.81 -7.30 2.85
C PHE A 118 -5.11 -6.61 2.48
N VAL A 119 -5.12 -5.93 1.36
CA VAL A 119 -6.33 -5.34 0.78
C VAL A 119 -6.64 -6.06 -0.52
N PHE A 120 -7.69 -6.88 -0.52
CA PHE A 120 -8.18 -7.51 -1.73
C PHE A 120 -9.20 -6.57 -2.39
N ILE A 121 -9.02 -6.38 -3.68
CA ILE A 121 -9.90 -5.56 -4.52
C ILE A 121 -10.46 -6.48 -5.58
N ASP A 122 -11.72 -6.82 -5.46
CA ASP A 122 -12.46 -7.66 -6.40
C ASP A 122 -13.74 -6.98 -6.89
N HIS A 123 -14.50 -7.65 -7.74
CA HIS A 123 -15.81 -7.19 -8.18
C HIS A 123 -16.85 -8.25 -7.79
N ASP A 124 -18.01 -7.79 -7.34
CA ASP A 124 -19.14 -8.69 -7.12
C ASP A 124 -19.76 -9.15 -8.44
N GLU A 125 -20.77 -10.02 -8.34
CA GLU A 125 -21.50 -10.55 -9.50
C GLU A 125 -22.18 -9.47 -10.38
N LYS A 126 -22.35 -8.27 -9.83
CA LYS A 126 -22.92 -7.09 -10.51
C LYS A 126 -21.84 -6.15 -11.06
N GLY A 127 -20.56 -6.53 -10.94
CA GLY A 127 -19.43 -5.70 -11.35
C GLY A 127 -19.12 -4.55 -10.40
N VAL A 128 -19.69 -4.53 -9.20
CA VAL A 128 -19.42 -3.50 -8.19
C VAL A 128 -18.15 -3.85 -7.43
N ARG A 129 -17.27 -2.86 -7.31
CA ARG A 129 -15.96 -3.07 -6.66
C ARG A 129 -16.11 -3.30 -5.16
N ARG A 130 -15.51 -4.39 -4.67
CA ARG A 130 -15.44 -4.75 -3.25
C ARG A 130 -14.01 -4.57 -2.74
N TYR A 131 -13.89 -4.07 -1.52
CA TYR A 131 -12.64 -3.99 -0.79
C TYR A 131 -12.75 -4.84 0.48
N SER A 132 -11.79 -5.74 0.68
CA SER A 132 -11.73 -6.60 1.86
C SER A 132 -10.35 -6.49 2.48
N ILE A 133 -10.28 -6.12 3.75
CA ILE A 133 -9.02 -5.92 4.49
C ILE A 133 -8.84 -7.08 5.46
N TYR A 134 -7.67 -7.69 5.40
CA TYR A 134 -7.27 -8.80 6.25
C TYR A 134 -6.01 -8.44 7.05
N ASP A 135 -5.86 -9.05 8.21
CA ASP A 135 -4.61 -9.00 8.98
C ASP A 135 -3.55 -9.98 8.45
N GLU A 136 -2.40 -10.02 9.11
CA GLU A 136 -1.27 -10.91 8.79
C GLU A 136 -1.63 -12.40 8.83
N ALA A 137 -2.63 -12.78 9.66
CA ALA A 137 -3.13 -14.15 9.78
C ALA A 137 -4.31 -14.43 8.83
N TYR A 138 -4.60 -13.53 7.89
CA TYR A 138 -5.72 -13.59 6.95
C TYR A 138 -7.10 -13.63 7.61
N ARG A 139 -7.24 -13.05 8.79
CA ARG A 139 -8.54 -12.84 9.40
C ARG A 139 -9.16 -11.57 8.83
N LEU A 140 -10.40 -11.65 8.38
CA LEU A 140 -11.11 -10.51 7.82
C LEU A 140 -11.34 -9.44 8.90
N LEU A 141 -10.78 -8.27 8.69
CA LEU A 141 -10.95 -7.10 9.56
C LEU A 141 -12.10 -6.21 9.11
N TYR A 142 -12.24 -6.03 7.80
CA TYR A 142 -13.22 -5.12 7.22
C TYR A 142 -13.56 -5.52 5.78
N SER A 143 -14.80 -5.33 5.39
CA SER A 143 -15.22 -5.47 3.99
C SER A 143 -16.26 -4.43 3.64
N THR A 144 -16.16 -3.83 2.45
CA THR A 144 -17.13 -2.86 1.95
C THR A 144 -17.26 -2.99 0.45
N VAL A 145 -18.42 -2.60 -0.07
CA VAL A 145 -18.69 -2.54 -1.50
C VAL A 145 -18.76 -1.07 -1.90
N CYS A 146 -17.99 -0.68 -2.91
CA CYS A 146 -18.00 0.66 -3.45
C CYS A 146 -19.17 0.78 -4.45
N GLY A 147 -20.36 1.17 -3.95
CA GLY A 147 -21.55 1.39 -4.76
C GLY A 147 -22.32 2.59 -4.24
N ILE A 148 -23.07 3.25 -5.11
CA ILE A 148 -23.95 4.38 -4.78
C ILE A 148 -24.96 3.89 -3.71
N GLY A 149 -24.70 4.28 -2.44
CA GLY A 149 -25.55 3.89 -1.31
C GLY A 149 -24.84 3.08 -0.24
N ALA A 150 -23.66 3.53 0.21
CA ALA A 150 -23.03 2.96 1.40
C ALA A 150 -23.99 3.03 2.59
N ASP A 151 -24.50 1.87 2.99
CA ASP A 151 -25.48 1.70 4.07
C ASP A 151 -24.95 2.31 5.37
N LYS A 152 -25.58 3.37 5.83
CA LYS A 152 -25.29 4.08 7.09
C LYS A 152 -25.36 3.18 8.34
N ARG A 153 -25.83 1.95 8.21
CA ARG A 153 -25.99 0.98 9.32
C ARG A 153 -24.68 0.37 9.81
N LEU A 154 -23.62 0.36 8.98
CA LEU A 154 -22.32 -0.19 9.40
C LEU A 154 -21.48 0.81 10.21
N GLN A 155 -21.77 2.11 10.11
CA GLN A 155 -21.08 3.13 10.91
C GLN A 155 -21.49 3.15 12.39
N GLN A 156 -22.67 2.64 12.74
CA GLN A 156 -23.16 2.61 14.14
C GLN A 156 -22.55 1.48 14.97
N LYS A 157 -22.04 0.39 14.36
CA LYS A 157 -21.37 -0.69 15.12
C LYS A 157 -19.93 -0.34 15.54
N LYS A 158 -19.33 0.73 15.01
CA LYS A 158 -17.96 1.15 15.37
C LYS A 158 -17.87 2.02 16.61
N LYS A 159 -18.95 2.66 17.06
CA LYS A 159 -18.92 3.52 18.26
C LYS A 159 -18.89 2.78 19.59
N GLY A 160 -19.05 1.45 19.60
CA GLY A 160 -19.16 0.65 20.83
C GLY A 160 -17.96 -0.25 21.18
N ARG A 161 -16.83 -0.21 20.41
CA ARG A 161 -15.70 -1.13 20.64
C ARG A 161 -14.35 -0.49 20.92
N TYR A 162 -14.27 0.82 21.07
CA TYR A 162 -13.01 1.52 21.37
C TYR A 162 -13.05 2.32 22.68
N SER A 163 -13.98 2.03 23.60
CA SER A 163 -14.02 2.71 24.91
C SER A 163 -13.38 1.93 26.06
N ASP A 164 -12.93 0.70 25.87
CA ASP A 164 -12.33 -0.09 26.94
C ASP A 164 -11.00 -0.73 26.51
N ALA A 165 -9.95 0.09 26.42
CA ALA A 165 -8.54 -0.34 26.58
C ALA A 165 -7.71 0.90 26.92
N VAL A 166 -7.63 1.18 28.20
CA VAL A 166 -6.56 1.98 28.82
C VAL A 166 -5.38 1.07 29.08
#